data_990c52e7b1b3416617d0371c967dacb5
#
_entry.id   990c52e7b1b3416617d0371c967dacb5
#
_cell.length_a   1.000
_cell.length_b   1.000
_cell.length_c   1.000
_cell.angle_alpha   90.00
_cell.angle_beta   90.00
_cell.angle_gamma   90.00
#
_symmetry.space_group_name_H-M   'P 1'
#
loop_
_entity.id
_entity.type
_entity.pdbx_description
1 polymer ?
#
loop_
_entity_poly.entity_id
_entity_poly.type
_entity_poly.pdbx_seq_one_letter_code
_entity_poly.pdbx_strand_id
1 'polypeptide(L)'
;MPSPRRACSRVTRLVAPVPSTDAAEKRVPVTPGTCASVPSADAAKKRAGMPAETDAVPALEARGLTFSYGENADPVFSDLSLAVGRGEVVLVMGASGCGKSTLALCLAGLYSAYAGVASGAVLAAGRPVAEMGPRERSREVSILFQNPDNQFCMDTVEREVLFALENVGWEGDMRARCRELLALVGLEERAGERIGRLSGGTKQKLALCTALACGARTLVLDEPFANLDPASCASLSAELARLNAELGVTLLVVDHRAGWWLPFASRVVLMRASGSLDEASFAPADLLAHEGRMRAAGLFVDEQWAASYAPVQVAPDARTLVRARGLSVGYGRGRAFSRVLAGVDLDVARGSVCALVGECGSGKSTLLHAIAGACETSGELDVEGSVGLVFQNPRLQFLALTVTEEVLVTLRAANPGVADEDLAARVPALLEEFGLAGLGERSPYEISQGQQRRLAMLAMLAGNAGVLLLDEPTYAQDERSTRRMLDMLMGRVAAGLTVIVATHDLVLARAVANQVLLVRDGGIRPLAADEFETYARGRREPAWEGSCA
;
A
#
# COMPACT_ATOMS: atom_id res chain seq x y z
N MET A 1 -37.84 -36.82 -26.33
CA MET A 1 -36.42 -36.60 -26.03
C MET A 1 -36.23 -35.11 -25.77
N PRO A 2 -35.98 -34.66 -24.55
CA PRO A 2 -35.65 -33.26 -24.26
C PRO A 2 -34.13 -33.08 -24.17
N SER A 3 -33.66 -31.94 -24.70
CA SER A 3 -32.27 -31.48 -24.76
C SER A 3 -31.66 -31.22 -23.36
N PRO A 4 -30.35 -31.37 -23.19
CA PRO A 4 -29.71 -31.13 -21.88
C PRO A 4 -29.56 -29.63 -21.60
N ARG A 5 -30.16 -29.18 -20.51
CA ARG A 5 -29.94 -27.85 -19.94
C ARG A 5 -28.58 -27.82 -19.25
N ARG A 6 -27.83 -26.78 -19.58
CA ARG A 6 -26.52 -26.44 -19.04
C ARG A 6 -26.56 -26.34 -17.50
N ALA A 7 -25.68 -27.07 -16.85
CA ALA A 7 -25.42 -26.92 -15.42
C ALA A 7 -24.58 -25.66 -15.19
N CYS A 8 -25.22 -24.62 -14.65
CA CYS A 8 -24.56 -23.42 -14.18
C CYS A 8 -24.00 -23.72 -12.80
N SER A 9 -22.67 -23.74 -12.64
CA SER A 9 -22.01 -23.93 -11.38
C SER A 9 -22.31 -22.75 -10.45
N ARG A 10 -22.92 -23.07 -9.30
CA ARG A 10 -23.20 -22.10 -8.23
C ARG A 10 -21.88 -21.72 -7.55
N VAL A 11 -21.43 -20.50 -7.78
CA VAL A 11 -20.47 -19.85 -6.89
C VAL A 11 -21.26 -19.40 -5.65
N THR A 12 -20.85 -19.87 -4.49
CA THR A 12 -21.48 -19.59 -3.20
C THR A 12 -21.40 -18.11 -2.88
N ARG A 13 -22.57 -17.47 -2.75
CA ARG A 13 -22.72 -16.07 -2.35
C ARG A 13 -22.45 -15.96 -0.85
N LEU A 14 -21.49 -15.14 -0.49
CA LEU A 14 -21.38 -14.50 0.83
C LEU A 14 -20.75 -13.12 0.66
N VAL A 15 -21.56 -12.16 0.26
CA VAL A 15 -21.26 -10.72 0.41
C VAL A 15 -22.53 -10.05 0.90
N ALA A 16 -22.46 -9.45 2.07
CA ALA A 16 -23.54 -8.65 2.63
C ALA A 16 -23.73 -7.33 1.84
N PRO A 17 -24.97 -6.81 1.69
CA PRO A 17 -25.21 -5.64 0.87
C PRO A 17 -24.78 -4.34 1.57
N VAL A 18 -24.08 -3.49 0.84
CA VAL A 18 -23.81 -2.10 1.21
C VAL A 18 -25.02 -1.24 0.78
N PRO A 19 -25.54 -0.33 1.63
CA PRO A 19 -26.72 0.49 1.30
C PRO A 19 -26.39 1.56 0.25
N SER A 20 -27.31 1.72 -0.70
CA SER A 20 -27.29 2.70 -1.80
C SER A 20 -27.75 4.08 -1.33
N THR A 21 -27.07 5.14 -1.78
CA THR A 21 -27.64 6.50 -1.79
C THR A 21 -27.42 7.16 -3.14
N ASP A 22 -28.53 7.65 -3.73
CA ASP A 22 -28.60 8.42 -4.97
C ASP A 22 -28.08 9.85 -4.80
N ALA A 23 -27.33 10.35 -5.76
CA ALA A 23 -27.37 11.77 -6.17
C ALA A 23 -26.62 12.02 -7.49
N ALA A 24 -27.24 12.77 -8.37
CA ALA A 24 -26.83 13.08 -9.73
C ALA A 24 -25.66 14.09 -9.81
N GLU A 25 -24.78 13.87 -10.78
CA GLU A 25 -23.59 14.67 -11.07
C GLU A 25 -23.84 15.93 -11.90
N LYS A 26 -23.06 16.97 -11.57
CA LYS A 26 -22.66 18.03 -12.52
C LYS A 26 -21.13 18.01 -12.64
N ARG A 27 -20.64 17.77 -13.85
CA ARG A 27 -19.21 17.84 -14.19
C ARG A 27 -18.78 19.29 -14.40
N VAL A 28 -17.66 19.67 -13.79
CA VAL A 28 -16.94 20.91 -14.06
C VAL A 28 -15.60 20.53 -14.73
N PRO A 29 -15.19 21.19 -15.82
CA PRO A 29 -13.93 20.86 -16.51
C PRO A 29 -12.71 21.36 -15.72
N VAL A 30 -11.73 20.48 -15.53
CA VAL A 30 -10.44 20.79 -14.91
C VAL A 30 -9.47 21.28 -15.98
N THR A 31 -9.03 22.52 -15.91
CA THR A 31 -7.90 23.04 -16.65
C THR A 31 -6.58 22.57 -16.03
N PRO A 32 -5.53 22.24 -16.81
CA PRO A 32 -4.25 21.80 -16.26
C PRO A 32 -3.54 22.96 -15.55
N GLY A 33 -3.43 22.87 -14.23
CA GLY A 33 -2.60 23.74 -13.44
C GLY A 33 -1.12 23.45 -13.69
N THR A 34 -0.35 24.50 -13.92
CA THR A 34 1.10 24.53 -14.08
C THR A 34 1.79 23.80 -12.91
N CYS A 35 2.65 22.86 -13.27
CA CYS A 35 3.52 22.12 -12.37
C CYS A 35 4.35 23.11 -11.53
N ALA A 36 4.10 23.16 -10.21
CA ALA A 36 4.93 23.91 -9.30
C ALA A 36 6.30 23.24 -9.21
N SER A 37 7.36 24.00 -9.49
CA SER A 37 8.75 23.56 -9.44
C SER A 37 9.12 23.06 -8.04
N VAL A 38 9.66 21.84 -7.98
CA VAL A 38 10.32 21.27 -6.80
C VAL A 38 11.39 22.27 -6.30
N PRO A 39 11.49 22.55 -4.98
CA PRO A 39 12.54 23.42 -4.45
C PRO A 39 13.92 22.91 -4.87
N SER A 40 14.77 23.81 -5.37
CA SER A 40 16.09 23.49 -5.91
C SER A 40 17.03 22.91 -4.83
N ALA A 41 17.98 22.08 -5.27
CA ALA A 41 19.04 21.46 -4.45
C ALA A 41 19.87 22.47 -3.59
N ASP A 42 19.73 23.77 -3.83
CA ASP A 42 20.38 24.83 -3.05
C ASP A 42 19.79 25.01 -1.65
N ALA A 43 18.53 24.65 -1.42
CA ALA A 43 17.93 24.68 -0.06
C ALA A 43 18.50 23.55 0.83
N ALA A 44 18.83 22.41 0.23
CA ALA A 44 19.47 21.29 0.94
C ALA A 44 20.94 21.58 1.29
N LYS A 45 21.67 22.26 0.39
CA LYS A 45 23.08 22.64 0.63
C LYS A 45 23.25 23.68 1.75
N LYS A 46 22.29 24.57 1.95
CA LYS A 46 22.34 25.55 3.05
C LYS A 46 22.21 24.94 4.45
N ARG A 47 21.60 23.74 4.58
CA ARG A 47 21.43 23.04 5.86
C ARG A 47 22.58 22.08 6.21
N ALA A 48 23.36 21.62 5.24
CA ALA A 48 24.54 20.77 5.47
C ALA A 48 25.69 21.47 6.21
N GLY A 49 25.59 22.77 6.47
CA GLY A 49 26.62 23.59 7.14
C GLY A 49 26.29 24.05 8.55
N MET A 50 25.15 23.65 9.15
CA MET A 50 24.91 23.95 10.57
C MET A 50 25.58 22.89 11.45
N PRO A 51 26.46 23.27 12.39
CA PRO A 51 26.97 22.34 13.39
C PRO A 51 25.80 21.81 14.22
N ALA A 52 25.78 20.50 14.49
CA ALA A 52 24.87 19.90 15.44
C ALA A 52 25.11 20.57 16.80
N GLU A 53 24.18 21.40 17.26
CA GLU A 53 24.16 21.85 18.66
C GLU A 53 23.88 20.61 19.53
N THR A 54 24.93 20.09 20.12
CA THR A 54 24.96 18.84 20.91
C THR A 54 24.21 18.90 22.24
N ASP A 55 23.52 20.02 22.57
CA ASP A 55 22.80 20.20 23.83
C ASP A 55 21.30 20.47 23.71
N ALA A 56 20.71 20.44 22.54
CA ALA A 56 19.28 20.67 22.37
C ALA A 56 18.49 19.36 22.62
N VAL A 57 17.47 19.44 23.50
CA VAL A 57 16.55 18.33 23.79
C VAL A 57 15.91 17.82 22.49
N PRO A 58 16.05 16.52 22.13
CA PRO A 58 15.44 15.95 20.94
C PRO A 58 13.93 16.18 20.88
N ALA A 59 13.38 16.31 19.69
CA ALA A 59 11.92 16.39 19.49
C ALA A 59 11.26 15.06 19.85
N LEU A 60 11.89 13.94 19.49
CA LEU A 60 11.44 12.58 19.79
C LEU A 60 12.65 11.69 20.06
N GLU A 61 12.58 10.85 21.08
CA GLU A 61 13.68 9.98 21.47
C GLU A 61 13.17 8.64 22.00
N ALA A 62 13.78 7.54 21.53
CA ALA A 62 13.67 6.21 22.15
C ALA A 62 14.98 5.90 22.88
N ARG A 63 14.91 5.38 24.10
CA ARG A 63 16.05 4.95 24.93
C ARG A 63 15.87 3.51 25.36
N GLY A 64 16.71 2.61 24.86
CA GLY A 64 16.70 1.20 25.25
C GLY A 64 15.34 0.53 25.03
N LEU A 65 14.60 0.93 23.98
CA LEU A 65 13.23 0.47 23.76
C LEU A 65 13.23 -0.99 23.32
N THR A 66 12.49 -1.84 24.06
CA THR A 66 12.24 -3.24 23.73
C THR A 66 10.72 -3.44 23.63
N PHE A 67 10.25 -4.19 22.64
CA PHE A 67 8.83 -4.48 22.48
C PHE A 67 8.58 -5.93 22.04
N SER A 68 7.59 -6.58 22.66
CA SER A 68 7.06 -7.91 22.30
C SER A 68 5.54 -7.88 22.23
N TYR A 69 4.91 -8.63 21.31
CA TYR A 69 3.45 -8.75 21.22
C TYR A 69 2.81 -9.63 22.30
N GLY A 70 3.56 -10.08 23.28
CA GLY A 70 3.10 -10.87 24.45
C GLY A 70 4.26 -11.17 25.37
N GLU A 71 3.95 -11.55 26.62
CA GLU A 71 4.96 -11.83 27.65
C GLU A 71 5.93 -12.96 27.28
N ASN A 72 5.47 -13.93 26.49
CA ASN A 72 6.27 -15.08 26.05
C ASN A 72 6.63 -15.05 24.56
N ALA A 73 6.40 -13.92 23.88
CA ALA A 73 6.75 -13.76 22.47
C ALA A 73 8.17 -13.21 22.32
N ASP A 74 8.86 -13.66 21.29
CA ASP A 74 10.15 -13.07 20.91
C ASP A 74 10.02 -11.56 20.68
N PRO A 75 10.99 -10.76 21.14
CA PRO A 75 10.98 -9.33 20.91
C PRO A 75 10.98 -8.99 19.42
N VAL A 76 10.13 -8.03 19.04
CA VAL A 76 10.14 -7.43 17.70
C VAL A 76 11.42 -6.62 17.49
N PHE A 77 11.84 -5.92 18.56
CA PHE A 77 13.13 -5.24 18.68
C PHE A 77 13.53 -5.16 20.16
N SER A 78 14.85 -5.09 20.40
CA SER A 78 15.42 -5.05 21.75
C SER A 78 16.47 -3.96 21.83
N ASP A 79 16.48 -3.23 22.95
CA ASP A 79 17.48 -2.18 23.29
C ASP A 79 17.66 -1.15 22.16
N LEU A 80 16.55 -0.76 21.51
CA LEU A 80 16.57 0.17 20.40
C LEU A 80 16.65 1.61 20.92
N SER A 81 17.64 2.37 20.44
CA SER A 81 17.79 3.78 20.77
C SER A 81 17.85 4.61 19.49
N LEU A 82 17.07 5.70 19.47
CA LEU A 82 16.95 6.61 18.33
C LEU A 82 16.58 8.00 18.84
N ALA A 83 17.31 9.03 18.42
CA ALA A 83 16.97 10.41 18.70
C ALA A 83 16.69 11.16 17.40
N VAL A 84 15.67 12.02 17.40
CA VAL A 84 15.24 12.87 16.28
C VAL A 84 15.30 14.33 16.74
N GLY A 85 16.13 15.13 16.08
CA GLY A 85 16.26 16.56 16.35
C GLY A 85 15.02 17.35 15.92
N ARG A 86 14.86 18.56 16.48
CA ARG A 86 13.75 19.45 16.09
C ARG A 86 13.91 19.91 14.64
N GLY A 87 12.84 19.78 13.85
CA GLY A 87 12.84 20.09 12.42
C GLY A 87 13.66 19.13 11.56
N GLU A 88 14.17 18.04 12.15
CA GLU A 88 14.86 16.98 11.40
C GLU A 88 13.86 16.09 10.68
N VAL A 89 14.27 15.57 9.52
CA VAL A 89 13.54 14.55 8.76
C VAL A 89 14.37 13.26 8.77
N VAL A 90 13.99 12.31 9.60
CA VAL A 90 14.67 11.02 9.74
C VAL A 90 13.90 9.95 8.99
N LEU A 91 14.57 9.31 8.02
CA LEU A 91 14.01 8.18 7.28
C LEU A 91 14.56 6.85 7.84
N VAL A 92 13.70 6.07 8.50
CA VAL A 92 14.01 4.71 8.96
C VAL A 92 13.59 3.72 7.89
N MET A 93 14.54 3.05 7.27
CA MET A 93 14.31 2.07 6.22
C MET A 93 14.58 0.65 6.71
N GLY A 94 13.81 -0.31 6.22
CA GLY A 94 14.00 -1.72 6.55
C GLY A 94 13.02 -2.62 5.78
N ALA A 95 13.30 -3.91 5.72
CA ALA A 95 12.45 -4.89 5.06
C ALA A 95 11.05 -4.97 5.70
N SER A 96 10.09 -5.50 4.95
CA SER A 96 8.75 -5.80 5.50
C SER A 96 8.86 -6.78 6.66
N GLY A 97 8.19 -6.46 7.76
CA GLY A 97 8.16 -7.32 8.96
C GLY A 97 9.35 -7.13 9.92
N CYS A 98 10.29 -6.22 9.67
CA CYS A 98 11.40 -5.95 10.61
C CYS A 98 10.98 -5.13 11.84
N GLY A 99 9.71 -4.70 11.96
CA GLY A 99 9.19 -3.98 13.13
C GLY A 99 9.00 -2.47 12.96
N LYS A 100 9.14 -1.90 11.75
CA LYS A 100 9.02 -0.45 11.49
C LYS A 100 7.70 0.15 11.99
N SER A 101 6.57 -0.42 11.59
CA SER A 101 5.24 0.06 12.01
C SER A 101 5.04 -0.11 13.51
N THR A 102 5.59 -1.18 14.11
CA THR A 102 5.60 -1.38 15.55
C THR A 102 6.41 -0.27 16.26
N LEU A 103 7.58 0.07 15.71
CA LEU A 103 8.40 1.18 16.21
C LEU A 103 7.64 2.51 16.09
N ALA A 104 7.02 2.78 14.94
CA ALA A 104 6.22 3.99 14.73
C ALA A 104 5.10 4.14 15.77
N LEU A 105 4.37 3.06 16.04
CA LEU A 105 3.31 3.04 17.06
C LEU A 105 3.84 3.22 18.48
N CYS A 106 4.96 2.58 18.83
CA CYS A 106 5.61 2.78 20.14
C CYS A 106 6.04 4.24 20.33
N LEU A 107 6.66 4.85 19.31
CA LEU A 107 7.13 6.23 19.34
C LEU A 107 5.97 7.24 19.43
N ALA A 108 4.82 6.92 18.83
CA ALA A 108 3.60 7.71 18.98
C ALA A 108 2.87 7.46 20.32
N GLY A 109 3.34 6.53 21.15
CA GLY A 109 2.71 6.16 22.42
C GLY A 109 1.35 5.48 22.27
N LEU A 110 1.11 4.77 21.15
CA LEU A 110 -0.18 4.16 20.85
C LEU A 110 -0.26 2.66 21.23
N TYR A 111 0.85 2.04 21.63
CA TYR A 111 0.77 0.70 22.20
C TYR A 111 0.34 0.76 23.66
N SER A 112 -0.80 0.15 23.96
CA SER A 112 -1.28 -0.05 25.31
C SER A 112 -0.65 -1.31 25.94
N ALA A 113 -0.70 -1.40 27.25
CA ALA A 113 -0.29 -2.60 28.00
C ALA A 113 -1.04 -3.89 27.58
N TYR A 114 -2.17 -3.77 26.89
CA TYR A 114 -2.94 -4.91 26.37
C TYR A 114 -2.48 -5.37 24.97
N ALA A 115 -1.72 -4.54 24.25
CA ALA A 115 -1.28 -4.86 22.89
C ALA A 115 0.11 -5.51 22.85
N GLY A 116 0.88 -5.39 23.95
CA GLY A 116 2.22 -5.94 24.04
C GLY A 116 2.94 -5.49 25.31
N VAL A 117 4.15 -6.00 25.51
CA VAL A 117 5.04 -5.65 26.60
C VAL A 117 6.14 -4.74 26.07
N ALA A 118 6.25 -3.55 26.64
CA ALA A 118 7.30 -2.59 26.30
C ALA A 118 8.17 -2.29 27.52
N SER A 119 9.49 -2.14 27.29
CA SER A 119 10.42 -1.61 28.27
C SER A 119 11.33 -0.56 27.63
N GLY A 120 12.08 0.20 28.45
CA GLY A 120 12.78 1.39 27.99
C GLY A 120 11.90 2.63 28.07
N ALA A 121 12.28 3.69 27.37
CA ALA A 121 11.56 4.96 27.42
C ALA A 121 11.39 5.58 26.03
N VAL A 122 10.22 6.20 25.81
CA VAL A 122 9.98 7.11 24.69
C VAL A 122 9.73 8.50 25.26
N LEU A 123 10.51 9.49 24.79
CA LEU A 123 10.39 10.87 25.21
C LEU A 123 10.03 11.76 24.03
N ALA A 124 9.07 12.66 24.24
CA ALA A 124 8.76 13.74 23.31
C ALA A 124 9.12 15.08 23.99
N ALA A 125 9.95 15.86 23.34
CA ALA A 125 10.51 17.09 23.90
C ALA A 125 11.10 16.91 25.31
N GLY A 126 11.77 15.77 25.58
CA GLY A 126 12.41 15.41 26.84
C GLY A 126 11.47 14.87 27.90
N ARG A 127 10.17 14.72 27.64
CA ARG A 127 9.18 14.22 28.59
C ARG A 127 8.71 12.82 28.21
N PRO A 128 8.53 11.87 29.15
CA PRO A 128 8.06 10.54 28.87
C PRO A 128 6.66 10.56 28.24
N VAL A 129 6.51 9.97 27.05
CA VAL A 129 5.23 9.89 26.32
C VAL A 129 4.18 9.10 27.12
N ALA A 130 4.62 8.11 27.90
CA ALA A 130 3.74 7.30 28.76
C ALA A 130 3.07 8.11 29.90
N GLU A 131 3.66 9.23 30.30
CA GLU A 131 3.14 10.12 31.36
C GLU A 131 2.20 11.19 30.78
N MET A 132 2.14 11.36 29.48
CA MET A 132 1.30 12.35 28.81
C MET A 132 -0.14 11.87 28.67
N GLY A 133 -1.09 12.76 29.00
CA GLY A 133 -2.49 12.53 28.62
C GLY A 133 -2.69 12.58 27.09
N PRO A 134 -3.76 11.99 26.54
CA PRO A 134 -3.99 11.91 25.10
C PRO A 134 -3.92 13.27 24.38
N ARG A 135 -4.51 14.31 24.96
CA ARG A 135 -4.50 15.68 24.41
C ARG A 135 -3.09 16.28 24.36
N GLU A 136 -2.31 16.09 25.41
CA GLU A 136 -0.95 16.60 25.51
C GLU A 136 -0.04 15.86 24.53
N ARG A 137 -0.15 14.53 24.50
CA ARG A 137 0.61 13.68 23.59
C ARG A 137 0.37 14.04 22.12
N SER A 138 -0.90 14.23 21.72
CA SER A 138 -1.24 14.57 20.32
C SER A 138 -0.67 15.92 19.87
N ARG A 139 -0.38 16.85 20.81
CA ARG A 139 0.30 18.12 20.52
C ARG A 139 1.82 17.96 20.33
N GLU A 140 2.43 16.99 20.96
CA GLU A 140 3.87 16.74 20.82
C GLU A 140 4.18 15.76 19.69
N VAL A 141 3.41 14.66 19.60
CA VAL A 141 3.61 13.62 18.58
C VAL A 141 2.28 13.09 18.05
N SER A 142 2.14 13.06 16.75
CA SER A 142 1.02 12.42 16.05
C SER A 142 1.54 11.43 15.00
N ILE A 143 0.71 10.44 14.67
CA ILE A 143 1.04 9.43 13.65
C ILE A 143 0.11 9.54 12.46
N LEU A 144 0.65 9.33 11.26
CA LEU A 144 -0.11 9.02 10.06
C LEU A 144 0.06 7.54 9.76
N PHE A 145 -1.06 6.82 9.73
CA PHE A 145 -1.06 5.39 9.44
C PHE A 145 -0.88 5.11 7.95
N GLN A 146 -0.31 3.97 7.63
CA GLN A 146 -0.21 3.44 6.28
C GLN A 146 -1.58 3.42 5.57
N ASN A 147 -2.64 2.98 6.28
CA ASN A 147 -4.01 3.11 5.81
C ASN A 147 -4.71 4.24 6.58
N PRO A 148 -4.95 5.40 5.94
CA PRO A 148 -5.57 6.55 6.59
C PRO A 148 -7.02 6.29 7.05
N ASP A 149 -7.73 5.33 6.45
CA ASP A 149 -9.09 4.98 6.88
C ASP A 149 -9.15 4.48 8.34
N ASN A 150 -8.03 4.00 8.89
CA ASN A 150 -7.96 3.51 10.27
C ASN A 150 -7.99 4.63 11.32
N GLN A 151 -7.85 5.90 10.91
CA GLN A 151 -7.78 7.03 11.86
C GLN A 151 -8.99 7.98 11.76
N PHE A 152 -9.85 7.84 10.75
CA PHE A 152 -11.00 8.71 10.59
C PHE A 152 -12.19 8.24 11.44
N CYS A 153 -12.82 9.21 12.13
CA CYS A 153 -13.95 8.98 13.01
C CYS A 153 -15.24 9.58 12.43
N MET A 154 -15.14 10.58 11.55
CA MET A 154 -16.28 11.32 10.99
C MET A 154 -16.54 10.91 9.54
N ASP A 155 -17.70 11.35 9.02
CA ASP A 155 -18.16 11.00 7.68
C ASP A 155 -17.70 12.00 6.59
N THR A 156 -17.40 13.24 6.97
CA THR A 156 -17.00 14.32 6.06
C THR A 156 -15.68 14.99 6.46
N VAL A 157 -15.01 15.57 5.47
CA VAL A 157 -13.70 16.23 5.62
C VAL A 157 -13.73 17.33 6.70
N GLU A 158 -14.71 18.25 6.64
CA GLU A 158 -14.82 19.35 7.62
C GLU A 158 -15.06 18.81 9.04
N ARG A 159 -15.95 17.82 9.19
CA ARG A 159 -16.27 17.26 10.50
C ARG A 159 -15.09 16.57 11.14
N GLU A 160 -14.25 15.88 10.35
CA GLU A 160 -13.05 15.22 10.84
C GLU A 160 -12.04 16.23 11.43
N VAL A 161 -11.83 17.36 10.74
CA VAL A 161 -10.95 18.43 11.22
C VAL A 161 -11.53 19.14 12.45
N LEU A 162 -12.85 19.42 12.45
CA LEU A 162 -13.53 20.00 13.61
C LEU A 162 -13.46 19.08 14.82
N PHE A 163 -13.65 17.78 14.64
CA PHE A 163 -13.51 16.79 15.71
C PHE A 163 -12.11 16.77 16.31
N ALA A 164 -11.05 16.89 15.48
CA ALA A 164 -9.68 17.00 15.97
C ALA A 164 -9.47 18.28 16.80
N LEU A 165 -9.99 19.42 16.35
CA LEU A 165 -9.94 20.70 17.08
C LEU A 165 -10.69 20.65 18.42
N GLU A 166 -11.86 20.01 18.47
CA GLU A 166 -12.63 19.81 19.70
C GLU A 166 -11.85 18.96 20.72
N ASN A 167 -11.25 17.84 20.27
CA ASN A 167 -10.50 16.92 21.13
C ASN A 167 -9.28 17.60 21.79
N VAL A 168 -8.60 18.49 21.07
CA VAL A 168 -7.47 19.24 21.65
C VAL A 168 -7.90 20.50 22.41
N GLY A 169 -9.22 20.79 22.43
CA GLY A 169 -9.80 21.96 23.07
C GLY A 169 -9.26 23.26 22.50
N TRP A 170 -9.43 23.43 21.20
CA TRP A 170 -9.08 24.68 20.54
C TRP A 170 -9.92 25.84 21.09
N GLU A 171 -9.24 26.90 21.53
CA GLU A 171 -9.88 28.11 22.01
C GLU A 171 -9.92 29.14 20.90
N GLY A 172 -11.10 29.43 20.34
CA GLY A 172 -11.29 30.37 19.24
C GLY A 172 -12.31 29.91 18.22
N ASP A 173 -12.39 30.59 17.07
CA ASP A 173 -13.27 30.19 15.98
C ASP A 173 -12.75 28.91 15.30
N MET A 174 -13.32 27.76 15.72
CA MET A 174 -12.96 26.45 15.17
C MET A 174 -13.24 26.34 13.67
N ARG A 175 -14.30 27.00 13.17
CA ARG A 175 -14.63 26.94 11.74
C ARG A 175 -13.65 27.77 10.90
N ALA A 176 -13.21 28.92 11.40
CA ALA A 176 -12.17 29.69 10.74
C ALA A 176 -10.86 28.88 10.72
N ARG A 177 -10.48 28.29 11.86
CA ARG A 177 -9.29 27.45 11.95
C ARG A 177 -9.35 26.21 11.07
N CYS A 178 -10.50 25.55 10.99
CA CYS A 178 -10.73 24.41 10.08
C CYS A 178 -10.49 24.81 8.62
N ARG A 179 -11.04 25.95 8.16
CA ARG A 179 -10.81 26.45 6.78
C ARG A 179 -9.33 26.73 6.52
N GLU A 180 -8.63 27.38 7.45
CA GLU A 180 -7.19 27.64 7.33
C GLU A 180 -6.39 26.33 7.16
N LEU A 181 -6.70 25.31 7.99
CA LEU A 181 -6.02 24.02 7.94
C LEU A 181 -6.32 23.25 6.64
N LEU A 182 -7.57 23.28 6.18
CA LEU A 182 -7.97 22.68 4.91
C LEU A 182 -7.29 23.38 3.72
N ALA A 183 -7.21 24.72 3.75
CA ALA A 183 -6.49 25.49 2.74
C ALA A 183 -4.98 25.17 2.73
N LEU A 184 -4.39 24.96 3.92
CA LEU A 184 -2.98 24.58 4.06
C LEU A 184 -2.62 23.29 3.31
N VAL A 185 -3.52 22.31 3.26
CA VAL A 185 -3.31 21.02 2.58
C VAL A 185 -4.06 20.90 1.25
N GLY A 186 -4.68 21.99 0.77
CA GLY A 186 -5.40 22.04 -0.50
C GLY A 186 -6.70 21.23 -0.52
N LEU A 187 -7.44 21.17 0.61
CA LEU A 187 -8.71 20.47 0.75
C LEU A 187 -9.93 21.40 0.97
N GLU A 188 -9.76 22.70 0.81
CA GLU A 188 -10.76 23.72 1.10
C GLU A 188 -12.07 23.49 0.34
N GLU A 189 -11.99 23.25 -0.97
CA GLU A 189 -13.16 22.99 -1.82
C GLU A 189 -13.86 21.66 -1.54
N ARG A 190 -13.19 20.76 -0.80
CA ARG A 190 -13.68 19.42 -0.48
C ARG A 190 -14.24 19.28 0.93
N ALA A 191 -14.39 20.38 1.68
CA ALA A 191 -14.82 20.38 3.07
C ALA A 191 -16.10 19.57 3.33
N GLY A 192 -17.09 19.67 2.43
CA GLY A 192 -18.36 18.94 2.52
C GLY A 192 -18.34 17.51 1.96
N GLU A 193 -17.24 17.06 1.35
CA GLU A 193 -17.17 15.73 0.75
C GLU A 193 -17.14 14.62 1.81
N ARG A 194 -17.73 13.48 1.46
CA ARG A 194 -17.64 12.27 2.31
C ARG A 194 -16.27 11.63 2.19
N ILE A 195 -15.63 11.32 3.32
CA ILE A 195 -14.29 10.72 3.39
C ILE A 195 -14.20 9.42 2.59
N GLY A 196 -15.24 8.58 2.62
CA GLY A 196 -15.29 7.33 1.87
C GLY A 196 -15.24 7.48 0.34
N ARG A 197 -15.42 8.70 -0.19
CA ARG A 197 -15.34 9.00 -1.64
C ARG A 197 -13.99 9.61 -2.06
N LEU A 198 -13.14 9.95 -1.10
CA LEU A 198 -11.84 10.55 -1.36
C LEU A 198 -10.85 9.52 -1.93
N SER A 199 -9.95 9.98 -2.80
CA SER A 199 -8.79 9.18 -3.21
C SER A 199 -7.82 8.94 -2.04
N GLY A 200 -6.97 7.92 -2.14
CA GLY A 200 -5.95 7.62 -1.13
C GLY A 200 -5.07 8.83 -0.80
N GLY A 201 -4.57 9.54 -1.81
CA GLY A 201 -3.76 10.76 -1.62
C GLY A 201 -4.51 11.88 -0.92
N THR A 202 -5.79 12.07 -1.25
CA THR A 202 -6.65 13.05 -0.57
C THR A 202 -6.89 12.66 0.90
N LYS A 203 -7.08 11.38 1.18
CA LYS A 203 -7.20 10.86 2.54
C LYS A 203 -5.91 11.06 3.36
N GLN A 204 -4.73 10.85 2.76
CA GLN A 204 -3.46 11.13 3.43
C GLN A 204 -3.29 12.61 3.75
N LYS A 205 -3.69 13.51 2.84
CA LYS A 205 -3.72 14.96 3.12
C LYS A 205 -4.69 15.33 4.25
N LEU A 206 -5.86 14.68 4.32
CA LEU A 206 -6.79 14.88 5.42
C LEU A 206 -6.20 14.38 6.74
N ALA A 207 -5.54 13.22 6.75
CA ALA A 207 -4.84 12.69 7.92
C ALA A 207 -3.73 13.65 8.42
N LEU A 208 -2.98 14.22 7.48
CA LEU A 208 -2.00 15.27 7.78
C LEU A 208 -2.67 16.53 8.38
N CYS A 209 -3.79 16.96 7.78
CA CYS A 209 -4.58 18.09 8.28
C CYS A 209 -5.06 17.88 9.73
N THR A 210 -5.55 16.70 10.06
CA THR A 210 -6.02 16.39 11.43
C THR A 210 -4.87 16.35 12.42
N ALA A 211 -3.69 15.84 12.06
CA ALA A 211 -2.49 15.89 12.89
C ALA A 211 -2.04 17.34 13.16
N LEU A 212 -2.08 18.20 12.16
CA LEU A 212 -1.82 19.64 12.30
C LEU A 212 -2.89 20.36 13.14
N ALA A 213 -4.16 19.95 13.02
CA ALA A 213 -5.25 20.46 13.84
C ALA A 213 -5.03 20.14 15.34
N CYS A 214 -4.45 18.97 15.63
CA CYS A 214 -4.02 18.62 16.98
C CYS A 214 -2.83 19.46 17.49
N GLY A 215 -2.16 20.21 16.62
CA GLY A 215 -1.00 21.03 16.96
C GLY A 215 0.30 20.22 17.05
N ALA A 216 0.36 19.06 16.39
CA ALA A 216 1.50 18.16 16.43
C ALA A 216 2.78 18.85 15.92
N ARG A 217 3.85 18.76 16.72
CA ARG A 217 5.18 19.27 16.39
C ARG A 217 6.06 18.22 15.75
N THR A 218 5.79 16.97 16.05
CA THR A 218 6.47 15.82 15.48
C THR A 218 5.43 14.90 14.83
N LEU A 219 5.66 14.54 13.57
CA LEU A 219 4.85 13.57 12.84
C LEU A 219 5.64 12.28 12.65
N VAL A 220 5.06 11.19 13.09
CA VAL A 220 5.51 9.83 12.78
C VAL A 220 4.71 9.35 11.57
N LEU A 221 5.37 8.98 10.49
CA LEU A 221 4.74 8.60 9.23
C LEU A 221 5.03 7.14 8.95
N ASP A 222 3.99 6.30 8.90
CA ASP A 222 4.11 4.88 8.60
C ASP A 222 3.73 4.62 7.15
N GLU A 223 4.73 4.48 6.28
CA GLU A 223 4.60 4.24 4.83
C GLU A 223 3.51 5.11 4.15
N PRO A 224 3.57 6.45 4.29
CA PRO A 224 2.45 7.32 3.88
C PRO A 224 2.22 7.39 2.37
N PHE A 225 3.19 6.95 1.56
CA PHE A 225 3.06 6.86 0.10
C PHE A 225 2.49 5.53 -0.38
N ALA A 226 2.28 4.59 0.51
CA ALA A 226 1.62 3.35 0.18
C ALA A 226 0.21 3.63 -0.36
N ASN A 227 -0.24 2.87 -1.35
CA ASN A 227 -1.54 3.04 -2.05
C ASN A 227 -1.71 4.35 -2.86
N LEU A 228 -0.66 5.14 -3.06
CA LEU A 228 -0.75 6.37 -3.83
C LEU A 228 -0.18 6.17 -5.24
N ASP A 229 -0.84 6.79 -6.21
CA ASP A 229 -0.25 6.94 -7.53
C ASP A 229 0.92 7.95 -7.49
N PRO A 230 1.84 7.92 -8.48
CA PRO A 230 3.01 8.79 -8.47
C PRO A 230 2.72 10.28 -8.38
N ALA A 231 1.60 10.76 -8.96
CA ALA A 231 1.22 12.18 -8.88
C ALA A 231 0.79 12.55 -7.46
N SER A 232 0.03 11.67 -6.80
CA SER A 232 -0.36 11.82 -5.39
C SER A 232 0.86 11.74 -4.46
N CYS A 233 1.82 10.84 -4.73
CA CYS A 233 3.09 10.76 -4.00
C CYS A 233 3.88 12.07 -4.11
N ALA A 234 4.07 12.59 -5.32
CA ALA A 234 4.77 13.85 -5.56
C ALA A 234 4.11 15.02 -4.81
N SER A 235 2.77 15.11 -4.87
CA SER A 235 2.00 16.15 -4.18
C SER A 235 2.15 16.07 -2.66
N LEU A 236 2.05 14.88 -2.07
CA LEU A 236 2.19 14.69 -0.62
C LEU A 236 3.64 14.93 -0.17
N SER A 237 4.63 14.47 -0.95
CA SER A 237 6.06 14.70 -0.67
C SER A 237 6.39 16.20 -0.65
N ALA A 238 5.92 16.95 -1.66
CA ALA A 238 6.11 18.40 -1.71
C ALA A 238 5.45 19.11 -0.52
N GLU A 239 4.26 18.65 -0.11
CA GLU A 239 3.53 19.20 1.03
C GLU A 239 4.29 18.96 2.35
N LEU A 240 4.79 17.75 2.58
CA LEU A 240 5.57 17.40 3.78
C LEU A 240 6.90 18.18 3.82
N ALA A 241 7.58 18.32 2.67
CA ALA A 241 8.79 19.13 2.56
C ALA A 241 8.51 20.61 2.90
N ARG A 242 7.40 21.17 2.41
CA ARG A 242 6.96 22.53 2.70
C ARG A 242 6.67 22.72 4.19
N LEU A 243 5.89 21.83 4.80
CA LEU A 243 5.55 21.89 6.23
C LEU A 243 6.80 21.81 7.11
N ASN A 244 7.76 20.95 6.77
CA ASN A 244 9.04 20.88 7.46
C ASN A 244 9.83 22.19 7.30
N ALA A 245 9.92 22.74 6.07
CA ALA A 245 10.71 23.94 5.79
C ALA A 245 10.11 25.21 6.41
N GLU A 246 8.78 25.41 6.31
CA GLU A 246 8.08 26.63 6.71
C GLU A 246 7.65 26.61 8.18
N LEU A 247 7.15 25.47 8.66
CA LEU A 247 6.60 25.35 10.02
C LEU A 247 7.55 24.66 11.00
N GLY A 248 8.70 24.14 10.53
CA GLY A 248 9.66 23.44 11.37
C GLY A 248 9.14 22.11 11.93
N VAL A 249 8.13 21.50 11.30
CA VAL A 249 7.58 20.21 11.73
C VAL A 249 8.66 19.15 11.63
N THR A 250 8.87 18.39 12.72
CA THR A 250 9.81 17.26 12.77
C THR A 250 9.16 16.04 12.15
N LEU A 251 9.87 15.31 11.28
CA LEU A 251 9.34 14.12 10.63
C LEU A 251 10.19 12.90 10.99
N LEU A 252 9.56 11.88 11.54
CA LEU A 252 10.12 10.54 11.60
C LEU A 252 9.32 9.64 10.66
N VAL A 253 9.99 9.14 9.66
CA VAL A 253 9.38 8.35 8.60
C VAL A 253 9.85 6.92 8.68
N VAL A 254 8.96 5.96 8.64
CA VAL A 254 9.30 4.56 8.40
C VAL A 254 8.80 4.19 7.00
N ASP A 255 9.70 3.73 6.15
CA ASP A 255 9.39 3.39 4.76
C ASP A 255 10.36 2.31 4.24
N HIS A 256 10.01 1.67 3.14
CA HIS A 256 10.86 0.73 2.42
C HIS A 256 11.35 1.31 1.08
N ARG A 257 10.87 2.49 0.68
CA ARG A 257 11.28 3.25 -0.51
C ARG A 257 11.85 4.60 -0.12
N ALA A 258 12.95 4.99 -0.73
CA ALA A 258 13.64 6.24 -0.41
C ALA A 258 13.26 7.41 -1.33
N GLY A 259 12.92 7.15 -2.59
CA GLY A 259 12.89 8.14 -3.69
C GLY A 259 12.13 9.44 -3.37
N TRP A 260 10.96 9.34 -2.76
CA TRP A 260 10.15 10.51 -2.40
C TRP A 260 10.68 11.31 -1.21
N TRP A 261 11.59 10.73 -0.41
CA TRP A 261 12.17 11.32 0.80
C TRP A 261 13.51 11.98 0.56
N LEU A 262 14.31 11.43 -0.39
CA LEU A 262 15.68 11.88 -0.65
C LEU A 262 15.83 13.39 -0.86
N PRO A 263 14.87 14.11 -1.49
CA PRO A 263 15.02 15.56 -1.72
C PRO A 263 15.07 16.38 -0.43
N PHE A 264 14.53 15.88 0.69
CA PHE A 264 14.42 16.69 1.91
C PHE A 264 14.70 15.90 3.22
N ALA A 265 14.97 14.61 3.16
CA ALA A 265 15.42 13.86 4.33
C ALA A 265 16.76 14.41 4.86
N SER A 266 16.91 14.46 6.17
CA SER A 266 18.15 14.89 6.82
C SER A 266 19.14 13.73 6.93
N ARG A 267 18.65 12.52 7.26
CA ARG A 267 19.44 11.29 7.33
C ARG A 267 18.60 10.04 7.16
N VAL A 268 19.28 8.96 6.81
CA VAL A 268 18.72 7.63 6.68
C VAL A 268 19.26 6.72 7.78
N VAL A 269 18.38 5.93 8.38
CA VAL A 269 18.70 4.91 9.40
C VAL A 269 18.20 3.57 8.88
N LEU A 270 19.02 2.52 8.90
CA LEU A 270 18.59 1.19 8.49
C LEU A 270 18.16 0.36 9.69
N MET A 271 16.98 -0.26 9.58
CA MET A 271 16.46 -1.23 10.53
C MET A 271 16.64 -2.64 9.96
N ARG A 272 17.39 -3.47 10.67
CA ARG A 272 17.67 -4.86 10.28
C ARG A 272 16.47 -5.77 10.49
N ALA A 273 16.49 -6.93 9.86
CA ALA A 273 15.44 -7.94 10.06
C ALA A 273 15.32 -8.42 11.52
N SER A 274 16.39 -8.26 12.32
CA SER A 274 16.41 -8.54 13.77
C SER A 274 15.69 -7.48 14.61
N GLY A 275 15.17 -6.40 13.98
CA GLY A 275 14.58 -5.27 14.70
C GLY A 275 15.60 -4.27 15.25
N SER A 276 16.92 -4.52 15.14
CA SER A 276 17.94 -3.56 15.57
C SER A 276 18.15 -2.46 14.52
N LEU A 277 18.51 -1.26 14.97
CA LEU A 277 18.98 -0.20 14.09
C LEU A 277 20.47 -0.39 13.77
N ASP A 278 20.87 0.00 12.57
CA ASP A 278 22.28 0.14 12.26
C ASP A 278 22.90 1.27 13.08
N GLU A 279 24.12 1.06 13.60
CA GLU A 279 24.82 2.05 14.43
C GLU A 279 25.11 3.36 13.68
N ALA A 280 25.35 3.29 12.38
CA ALA A 280 25.67 4.45 11.55
C ALA A 280 24.49 4.83 10.65
N SER A 281 23.88 5.99 10.94
CA SER A 281 23.04 6.69 9.96
C SER A 281 23.92 7.32 8.88
N PHE A 282 23.33 7.60 7.70
CA PHE A 282 24.04 8.24 6.60
C PHE A 282 23.20 9.32 5.95
N ALA A 283 23.86 10.26 5.25
CA ALA A 283 23.15 11.29 4.51
C ALA A 283 22.43 10.68 3.28
N PRO A 284 21.26 11.21 2.87
CA PRO A 284 20.56 10.76 1.68
C PRO A 284 21.45 10.75 0.42
N ALA A 285 22.38 11.70 0.30
CA ALA A 285 23.33 11.77 -0.80
C ALA A 285 24.29 10.56 -0.88
N ASP A 286 24.52 9.87 0.24
CA ASP A 286 25.42 8.72 0.32
C ASP A 286 24.68 7.39 0.11
N LEU A 287 23.43 7.40 -0.29
CA LEU A 287 22.57 6.22 -0.40
C LEU A 287 23.23 5.12 -1.26
N LEU A 288 23.80 5.48 -2.42
CA LEU A 288 24.49 4.50 -3.29
C LEU A 288 25.78 3.96 -2.68
N ALA A 289 26.50 4.74 -1.90
CA ALA A 289 27.68 4.24 -1.19
C ALA A 289 27.31 3.13 -0.19
N HIS A 290 26.03 3.11 0.23
CA HIS A 290 25.46 2.13 1.14
C HIS A 290 24.57 1.06 0.47
N GLU A 291 24.61 0.95 -0.87
CA GLU A 291 23.82 0.00 -1.65
C GLU A 291 23.91 -1.44 -1.11
N GLY A 292 25.10 -1.93 -0.83
CA GLY A 292 25.29 -3.28 -0.29
C GLY A 292 24.57 -3.51 1.05
N ARG A 293 24.54 -2.51 1.94
CA ARG A 293 23.79 -2.55 3.21
C ARG A 293 22.29 -2.56 2.98
N MET A 294 21.80 -1.76 2.04
CA MET A 294 20.39 -1.69 1.69
C MET A 294 19.90 -3.01 1.07
N ARG A 295 20.65 -3.56 0.11
CA ARG A 295 20.34 -4.89 -0.47
C ARG A 295 20.37 -6.00 0.58
N ALA A 296 21.32 -5.97 1.51
CA ALA A 296 21.37 -6.91 2.63
C ALA A 296 20.14 -6.76 3.56
N ALA A 297 19.60 -5.54 3.70
CA ALA A 297 18.37 -5.26 4.40
C ALA A 297 17.09 -5.59 3.59
N GLY A 298 17.21 -6.06 2.35
CA GLY A 298 16.10 -6.43 1.47
C GLY A 298 15.37 -5.25 0.83
N LEU A 299 16.03 -4.09 0.76
CA LEU A 299 15.45 -2.84 0.25
C LEU A 299 15.71 -2.66 -1.24
N PHE A 300 14.77 -2.03 -1.93
CA PHE A 300 14.96 -1.57 -3.29
C PHE A 300 16.01 -0.45 -3.33
N VAL A 301 17.01 -0.62 -4.18
CA VAL A 301 18.05 0.39 -4.43
C VAL A 301 17.85 1.01 -5.80
N ASP A 302 17.46 0.18 -6.78
CA ASP A 302 17.24 0.57 -8.17
C ASP A 302 16.18 -0.36 -8.82
N GLU A 303 15.93 -0.15 -10.12
CA GLU A 303 15.03 -0.99 -10.92
C GLU A 303 15.74 -2.27 -11.47
N GLN A 304 17.03 -2.49 -11.20
CA GLN A 304 17.79 -3.61 -11.79
C GLN A 304 17.28 -4.98 -11.35
N TRP A 305 16.58 -5.05 -10.19
CA TRP A 305 15.93 -6.29 -9.77
C TRP A 305 14.96 -6.83 -10.84
N ALA A 306 14.34 -5.94 -11.60
CA ALA A 306 13.38 -6.30 -12.64
C ALA A 306 14.04 -6.90 -13.87
N ALA A 307 15.31 -6.59 -14.14
CA ALA A 307 16.07 -7.11 -15.28
C ALA A 307 16.30 -8.64 -15.23
N SER A 308 16.12 -9.26 -14.07
CA SER A 308 16.18 -10.72 -13.94
C SER A 308 14.90 -11.44 -14.40
N TYR A 309 13.84 -10.69 -14.72
CA TYR A 309 12.57 -11.22 -15.20
C TYR A 309 12.36 -10.87 -16.67
N ALA A 310 11.60 -11.71 -17.35
CA ALA A 310 11.13 -11.48 -18.71
C ALA A 310 9.72 -12.08 -18.85
N PRO A 311 8.88 -11.53 -19.73
CA PRO A 311 7.61 -12.14 -20.07
C PRO A 311 7.79 -13.59 -20.55
N VAL A 312 6.93 -14.49 -20.09
CA VAL A 312 6.92 -15.89 -20.57
C VAL A 312 6.57 -15.91 -22.06
N GLN A 313 7.25 -16.74 -22.84
CA GLN A 313 6.91 -16.89 -24.24
C GLN A 313 5.57 -17.63 -24.38
N VAL A 314 4.61 -16.98 -25.04
CA VAL A 314 3.27 -17.52 -25.30
C VAL A 314 3.24 -18.04 -26.73
N ALA A 315 2.72 -19.26 -26.92
CA ALA A 315 2.57 -19.83 -28.25
C ALA A 315 1.60 -18.97 -29.11
N PRO A 316 1.87 -18.76 -30.42
CA PRO A 316 1.03 -17.93 -31.28
C PRO A 316 -0.42 -18.41 -31.40
N ASP A 317 -0.65 -19.70 -31.18
CA ASP A 317 -1.95 -20.38 -31.23
C ASP A 317 -2.52 -20.65 -29.83
N ALA A 318 -1.95 -19.99 -28.78
CA ALA A 318 -2.42 -20.16 -27.41
C ALA A 318 -3.91 -19.78 -27.29
N ARG A 319 -4.66 -20.67 -26.64
CA ARG A 319 -6.09 -20.46 -26.39
C ARG A 319 -6.34 -19.22 -25.55
N THR A 320 -7.30 -18.40 -25.96
CA THR A 320 -7.78 -17.25 -25.16
C THR A 320 -8.63 -17.76 -24.01
N LEU A 321 -8.27 -17.41 -22.78
CA LEU A 321 -9.03 -17.79 -21.58
C LEU A 321 -9.95 -16.68 -21.07
N VAL A 322 -9.63 -15.42 -21.34
CA VAL A 322 -10.50 -14.30 -20.99
C VAL A 322 -10.74 -13.48 -22.24
N ARG A 323 -12.01 -13.33 -22.61
CA ARG A 323 -12.44 -12.53 -23.76
C ARG A 323 -13.55 -11.58 -23.35
N ALA A 324 -13.39 -10.31 -23.66
CA ALA A 324 -14.44 -9.30 -23.51
C ALA A 324 -14.65 -8.57 -24.84
N ARG A 325 -15.91 -8.21 -25.15
CA ARG A 325 -16.29 -7.42 -26.32
C ARG A 325 -17.36 -6.40 -25.95
N GLY A 326 -17.06 -5.13 -26.20
CA GLY A 326 -17.95 -4.02 -25.89
C GLY A 326 -18.39 -4.00 -24.43
N LEU A 327 -17.58 -4.59 -23.52
CA LEU A 327 -17.96 -4.80 -22.14
C LEU A 327 -18.07 -3.45 -21.40
N SER A 328 -19.18 -3.25 -20.69
CA SER A 328 -19.36 -2.17 -19.73
C SER A 328 -19.42 -2.75 -18.33
N VAL A 329 -18.70 -2.11 -17.41
CA VAL A 329 -18.54 -2.57 -16.03
C VAL A 329 -18.94 -1.45 -15.06
N GLY A 330 -19.63 -1.78 -13.98
CA GLY A 330 -20.04 -0.80 -13.00
C GLY A 330 -20.69 -1.41 -11.77
N TYR A 331 -21.28 -0.54 -10.95
CA TYR A 331 -21.94 -0.90 -9.71
C TYR A 331 -23.43 -0.54 -9.76
N GLY A 332 -24.23 -1.24 -8.95
CA GLY A 332 -25.68 -1.09 -8.94
C GLY A 332 -26.36 -1.91 -10.02
N ARG A 333 -27.73 -1.86 -10.08
CA ARG A 333 -28.56 -2.66 -10.98
C ARG A 333 -29.58 -1.80 -11.72
N GLY A 334 -29.86 -2.16 -12.95
CA GLY A 334 -30.90 -1.53 -13.77
C GLY A 334 -30.67 -0.03 -13.93
N ARG A 335 -31.65 0.80 -13.51
CA ARG A 335 -31.56 2.28 -13.62
C ARG A 335 -30.54 2.91 -12.68
N ALA A 336 -30.12 2.20 -11.61
CA ALA A 336 -29.10 2.64 -10.66
C ALA A 336 -27.68 2.14 -11.05
N PHE A 337 -27.50 1.59 -12.25
CA PHE A 337 -26.19 1.14 -12.74
C PHE A 337 -25.28 2.35 -12.99
N SER A 338 -24.28 2.50 -12.13
CA SER A 338 -23.20 3.49 -12.28
C SER A 338 -22.04 2.86 -13.03
N ARG A 339 -21.87 3.25 -14.29
CA ARG A 339 -20.85 2.72 -15.16
C ARG A 339 -19.47 3.31 -14.83
N VAL A 340 -18.49 2.42 -14.65
CA VAL A 340 -17.08 2.78 -14.41
C VAL A 340 -16.26 2.67 -15.68
N LEU A 341 -16.45 1.58 -16.43
CA LEU A 341 -15.79 1.34 -17.72
C LEU A 341 -16.83 1.04 -18.80
N ALA A 342 -16.52 1.40 -20.06
CA ALA A 342 -17.38 1.15 -21.22
C ALA A 342 -16.56 0.78 -22.44
N GLY A 343 -17.14 -0.08 -23.29
CA GLY A 343 -16.52 -0.48 -24.55
C GLY A 343 -15.19 -1.20 -24.38
N VAL A 344 -15.09 -2.02 -23.32
CA VAL A 344 -13.88 -2.79 -23.05
C VAL A 344 -13.78 -3.98 -24.00
N ASP A 345 -12.72 -4.01 -24.80
CA ASP A 345 -12.32 -5.15 -25.62
C ASP A 345 -11.01 -5.72 -25.06
N LEU A 346 -11.00 -7.02 -24.76
CA LEU A 346 -9.89 -7.70 -24.12
C LEU A 346 -9.78 -9.14 -24.59
N ASP A 347 -8.56 -9.58 -24.92
CA ASP A 347 -8.20 -10.97 -25.11
C ASP A 347 -6.95 -11.28 -24.27
N VAL A 348 -7.04 -12.31 -23.41
CA VAL A 348 -5.90 -12.79 -22.62
C VAL A 348 -5.66 -14.26 -22.92
N ALA A 349 -4.50 -14.56 -23.46
CA ALA A 349 -4.09 -15.90 -23.84
C ALA A 349 -3.69 -16.73 -22.61
N ARG A 350 -3.85 -18.05 -22.72
CA ARG A 350 -3.38 -19.01 -21.71
C ARG A 350 -1.87 -18.89 -21.50
N GLY A 351 -1.43 -18.92 -20.24
CA GLY A 351 0.00 -18.86 -19.89
C GLY A 351 0.63 -17.49 -20.13
N SER A 352 -0.18 -16.43 -20.18
CA SER A 352 0.30 -15.06 -20.32
C SER A 352 0.01 -14.20 -19.09
N VAL A 353 0.75 -13.09 -18.99
CA VAL A 353 0.51 -12.03 -18.01
C VAL A 353 0.00 -10.79 -18.73
N CYS A 354 -1.20 -10.32 -18.38
CA CYS A 354 -1.78 -9.06 -18.83
C CYS A 354 -1.73 -8.05 -17.69
N ALA A 355 -1.04 -6.92 -17.88
CA ALA A 355 -0.98 -5.84 -16.90
C ALA A 355 -1.99 -4.73 -17.24
N LEU A 356 -2.85 -4.40 -16.27
CA LEU A 356 -3.73 -3.25 -16.29
C LEU A 356 -3.04 -2.10 -15.56
N VAL A 357 -2.62 -1.06 -16.27
CA VAL A 357 -1.95 0.10 -15.69
C VAL A 357 -2.86 1.33 -15.78
N GLY A 358 -2.69 2.29 -14.88
CA GLY A 358 -3.52 3.51 -14.84
C GLY A 358 -3.53 4.14 -13.46
N GLU A 359 -4.11 5.33 -13.36
CA GLU A 359 -4.23 6.09 -12.12
C GLU A 359 -5.13 5.40 -11.09
N CYS A 360 -5.01 5.79 -9.81
CA CYS A 360 -5.94 5.34 -8.78
C CYS A 360 -7.37 5.78 -9.13
N GLY A 361 -8.34 4.86 -9.00
CA GLY A 361 -9.73 5.15 -9.36
C GLY A 361 -10.05 5.04 -10.85
N SER A 362 -9.11 4.66 -11.72
CA SER A 362 -9.37 4.52 -13.18
C SER A 362 -10.28 3.33 -13.55
N GLY A 363 -10.55 2.41 -12.61
CA GLY A 363 -11.43 1.26 -12.83
C GLY A 363 -10.71 -0.10 -12.97
N LYS A 364 -9.38 -0.17 -12.71
CA LYS A 364 -8.61 -1.43 -12.79
C LYS A 364 -9.19 -2.55 -11.91
N SER A 365 -9.36 -2.27 -10.63
CA SER A 365 -9.95 -3.23 -9.66
C SER A 365 -11.39 -3.60 -10.04
N THR A 366 -12.16 -2.64 -10.55
CA THR A 366 -13.53 -2.88 -11.01
C THR A 366 -13.56 -3.87 -12.18
N LEU A 367 -12.61 -3.78 -13.12
CA LEU A 367 -12.47 -4.72 -14.20
C LEU A 367 -12.09 -6.13 -13.69
N LEU A 368 -11.14 -6.22 -12.74
CA LEU A 368 -10.82 -7.51 -12.11
C LEU A 368 -12.05 -8.13 -11.43
N HIS A 369 -12.81 -7.34 -10.69
CA HIS A 369 -14.04 -7.81 -10.03
C HIS A 369 -15.10 -8.26 -11.05
N ALA A 370 -15.18 -7.59 -12.20
CA ALA A 370 -16.10 -8.00 -13.27
C ALA A 370 -15.69 -9.35 -13.88
N ILE A 371 -14.40 -9.55 -14.16
CA ILE A 371 -13.87 -10.82 -14.68
C ILE A 371 -14.09 -11.95 -13.65
N ALA A 372 -13.99 -11.65 -12.37
CA ALA A 372 -14.30 -12.59 -11.27
C ALA A 372 -15.82 -12.81 -11.07
N GLY A 373 -16.69 -12.12 -11.82
CA GLY A 373 -18.13 -12.23 -11.66
C GLY A 373 -18.70 -11.53 -10.42
N ALA A 374 -17.95 -10.63 -9.80
CA ALA A 374 -18.34 -9.91 -8.59
C ALA A 374 -18.99 -8.54 -8.84
N CYS A 375 -19.02 -8.05 -10.10
CA CYS A 375 -19.65 -6.81 -10.52
C CYS A 375 -20.70 -7.05 -11.61
N GLU A 376 -21.65 -6.12 -11.71
CA GLU A 376 -22.61 -6.10 -12.83
C GLU A 376 -21.88 -5.69 -14.12
N THR A 377 -22.20 -6.41 -15.21
CA THR A 377 -21.61 -6.19 -16.52
C THR A 377 -22.69 -6.15 -17.59
N SER A 378 -22.44 -5.44 -18.69
CA SER A 378 -23.20 -5.55 -19.93
C SER A 378 -22.22 -5.62 -21.11
N GLY A 379 -22.63 -6.29 -22.19
CA GLY A 379 -21.73 -6.71 -23.27
C GLY A 379 -21.34 -8.17 -23.13
N GLU A 380 -20.29 -8.58 -23.84
CA GLU A 380 -19.85 -9.98 -23.85
C GLU A 380 -18.63 -10.14 -22.94
N LEU A 381 -18.70 -11.10 -22.03
CA LEU A 381 -17.57 -11.54 -21.19
C LEU A 381 -17.59 -13.07 -21.13
N ASP A 382 -16.56 -13.68 -21.70
CA ASP A 382 -16.32 -15.11 -21.65
C ASP A 382 -15.03 -15.40 -20.88
N VAL A 383 -15.13 -16.21 -19.83
CA VAL A 383 -13.98 -16.59 -19.00
C VAL A 383 -13.97 -18.10 -18.89
N GLU A 384 -12.91 -18.70 -19.38
CA GLU A 384 -12.76 -20.12 -19.41
C GLU A 384 -11.93 -20.65 -18.25
N GLY A 385 -12.50 -21.61 -17.53
CA GLY A 385 -11.89 -22.23 -16.36
C GLY A 385 -12.24 -21.53 -15.04
N SER A 386 -11.50 -21.88 -14.00
CA SER A 386 -11.66 -21.34 -12.65
C SER A 386 -10.87 -20.03 -12.49
N VAL A 387 -11.46 -19.06 -11.82
CA VAL A 387 -10.88 -17.73 -11.57
C VAL A 387 -10.59 -17.58 -10.09
N GLY A 388 -9.35 -17.22 -9.76
CA GLY A 388 -8.95 -16.76 -8.43
C GLY A 388 -8.75 -15.25 -8.42
N LEU A 389 -9.25 -14.54 -7.42
CA LEU A 389 -9.04 -13.11 -7.23
C LEU A 389 -8.32 -12.86 -5.91
N VAL A 390 -7.19 -12.19 -5.97
CA VAL A 390 -6.45 -11.70 -4.80
C VAL A 390 -6.70 -10.20 -4.66
N PHE A 391 -7.34 -9.81 -3.57
CA PHE A 391 -7.65 -8.40 -3.30
C PHE A 391 -6.41 -7.59 -2.94
N GLN A 392 -6.46 -6.29 -3.18
CA GLN A 392 -5.45 -5.32 -2.75
C GLN A 392 -5.17 -5.43 -1.23
N ASN A 393 -6.24 -5.56 -0.42
CA ASN A 393 -6.13 -5.89 1.00
C ASN A 393 -6.50 -7.38 1.20
N PRO A 394 -5.51 -8.28 1.40
CA PRO A 394 -5.77 -9.71 1.52
C PRO A 394 -6.64 -10.08 2.73
N ARG A 395 -6.67 -9.22 3.78
CA ARG A 395 -7.50 -9.46 4.97
C ARG A 395 -8.99 -9.57 4.66
N LEU A 396 -9.44 -8.96 3.56
CA LEU A 396 -10.85 -8.97 3.16
C LEU A 396 -11.30 -10.32 2.58
N GLN A 397 -10.35 -11.21 2.26
CA GLN A 397 -10.67 -12.51 1.69
C GLN A 397 -10.49 -13.69 2.64
N PHE A 398 -9.85 -13.49 3.81
CA PHE A 398 -9.64 -14.57 4.77
C PHE A 398 -10.93 -14.97 5.47
N LEU A 399 -11.20 -16.27 5.45
CA LEU A 399 -12.43 -16.89 5.95
C LEU A 399 -12.17 -17.74 7.21
N ALA A 400 -10.92 -18.14 7.45
CA ALA A 400 -10.55 -19.07 8.49
C ALA A 400 -9.78 -18.43 9.65
N LEU A 401 -9.69 -19.14 10.77
CA LEU A 401 -9.00 -18.68 11.96
C LEU A 401 -7.50 -19.00 11.94
N THR A 402 -7.08 -20.00 11.15
CA THR A 402 -5.68 -20.39 11.00
C THR A 402 -5.25 -20.40 9.54
N VAL A 403 -3.94 -20.24 9.30
CA VAL A 403 -3.32 -20.31 7.98
C VAL A 403 -3.58 -21.66 7.30
N THR A 404 -3.48 -22.77 8.05
CA THR A 404 -3.79 -24.11 7.55
C THR A 404 -5.23 -24.21 7.08
N GLU A 405 -6.17 -23.76 7.90
CA GLU A 405 -7.60 -23.85 7.57
C GLU A 405 -7.98 -22.96 6.38
N GLU A 406 -7.34 -21.79 6.22
CA GLU A 406 -7.54 -20.89 5.07
C GLU A 406 -7.22 -21.59 3.74
N VAL A 407 -6.14 -22.37 3.69
CA VAL A 407 -5.78 -23.17 2.51
C VAL A 407 -6.77 -24.33 2.32
N LEU A 408 -7.17 -24.99 3.40
CA LEU A 408 -8.10 -26.12 3.38
C LEU A 408 -9.48 -25.72 2.85
N VAL A 409 -9.99 -24.54 3.18
CA VAL A 409 -11.29 -24.05 2.67
C VAL A 409 -11.32 -24.13 1.14
N THR A 410 -10.27 -23.65 0.49
CA THR A 410 -10.20 -23.66 -0.97
C THR A 410 -9.93 -25.04 -1.55
N LEU A 411 -9.06 -25.83 -0.89
CA LEU A 411 -8.79 -27.21 -1.32
C LEU A 411 -10.07 -28.08 -1.28
N ARG A 412 -10.90 -27.96 -0.23
CA ARG A 412 -12.19 -28.64 -0.12
C ARG A 412 -13.14 -28.25 -1.23
N ALA A 413 -13.24 -26.94 -1.50
CA ALA A 413 -14.11 -26.41 -2.55
C ALA A 413 -13.70 -26.90 -3.96
N ALA A 414 -12.40 -27.03 -4.20
CA ALA A 414 -11.87 -27.45 -5.51
C ALA A 414 -11.84 -28.97 -5.71
N ASN A 415 -11.90 -29.76 -4.63
CA ASN A 415 -11.79 -31.23 -4.68
C ASN A 415 -12.97 -31.91 -3.98
N PRO A 416 -14.21 -31.72 -4.46
CA PRO A 416 -15.37 -32.34 -3.82
C PRO A 416 -15.24 -33.87 -3.89
N GLY A 417 -15.33 -34.53 -2.73
CA GLY A 417 -15.24 -35.99 -2.62
C GLY A 417 -13.86 -36.56 -2.25
N VAL A 418 -12.84 -35.70 -2.10
CA VAL A 418 -11.57 -36.10 -1.50
C VAL A 418 -11.68 -35.97 0.01
N ALA A 419 -11.14 -36.95 0.74
CA ALA A 419 -11.17 -36.94 2.21
C ALA A 419 -10.38 -35.76 2.79
N ASP A 420 -10.89 -35.16 3.85
CA ASP A 420 -10.25 -34.00 4.51
C ASP A 420 -8.82 -34.30 4.98
N GLU A 421 -8.57 -35.53 5.40
CA GLU A 421 -7.24 -36.00 5.85
C GLU A 421 -6.21 -35.95 4.70
N ASP A 422 -6.64 -36.38 3.49
CA ASP A 422 -5.78 -36.31 2.29
C ASP A 422 -5.50 -34.87 1.85
N LEU A 423 -6.49 -33.98 1.98
CA LEU A 423 -6.33 -32.57 1.69
C LEU A 423 -5.41 -31.90 2.73
N ALA A 424 -5.60 -32.21 4.00
CA ALA A 424 -4.77 -31.69 5.10
C ALA A 424 -3.30 -32.11 4.97
N ALA A 425 -3.04 -33.33 4.52
CA ALA A 425 -1.69 -33.84 4.29
C ALA A 425 -0.92 -33.05 3.21
N ARG A 426 -1.62 -32.35 2.29
CA ARG A 426 -1.02 -31.50 1.23
C ARG A 426 -0.62 -30.13 1.73
N VAL A 427 -1.24 -29.61 2.79
CA VAL A 427 -1.07 -28.22 3.23
C VAL A 427 0.37 -27.89 3.65
N PRO A 428 1.10 -28.73 4.43
CA PRO A 428 2.47 -28.41 4.83
C PRO A 428 3.39 -28.13 3.65
N ALA A 429 3.34 -28.96 2.59
CA ALA A 429 4.16 -28.77 1.39
C ALA A 429 3.79 -27.47 0.63
N LEU A 430 2.50 -27.14 0.57
CA LEU A 430 2.04 -25.88 -0.03
C LEU A 430 2.50 -24.67 0.78
N LEU A 431 2.44 -24.73 2.11
CA LEU A 431 2.93 -23.66 2.98
C LEU A 431 4.45 -23.47 2.82
N GLU A 432 5.21 -24.56 2.68
CA GLU A 432 6.65 -24.49 2.43
C GLU A 432 6.96 -23.83 1.08
N GLU A 433 6.28 -24.25 -0.01
CA GLU A 433 6.42 -23.67 -1.34
C GLU A 433 6.22 -22.13 -1.32
N PHE A 434 5.23 -21.66 -0.54
CA PHE A 434 4.91 -20.24 -0.44
C PHE A 434 5.68 -19.49 0.66
N GLY A 435 6.66 -20.15 1.31
CA GLY A 435 7.46 -19.55 2.38
C GLY A 435 6.64 -19.18 3.62
N LEU A 436 5.65 -20.01 3.93
CA LEU A 436 4.74 -19.89 5.08
C LEU A 436 4.93 -21.05 6.06
N ALA A 437 6.00 -21.86 5.90
CA ALA A 437 6.32 -22.96 6.80
C ALA A 437 6.35 -22.50 8.27
N GLY A 438 5.80 -23.31 9.17
CA GLY A 438 5.74 -23.02 10.60
C GLY A 438 4.67 -21.99 11.01
N LEU A 439 3.88 -21.46 10.07
CA LEU A 439 2.82 -20.50 10.36
C LEU A 439 1.42 -21.12 10.37
N GLY A 440 1.30 -22.42 10.15
CA GLY A 440 0.03 -23.11 9.95
C GLY A 440 -1.04 -22.85 11.02
N GLU A 441 -0.62 -22.86 12.29
CA GLU A 441 -1.51 -22.66 13.45
C GLU A 441 -1.73 -21.17 13.81
N ARG A 442 -1.02 -20.25 13.15
CA ARG A 442 -1.21 -18.81 13.39
C ARG A 442 -2.46 -18.29 12.69
N SER A 443 -3.02 -17.23 13.26
CA SER A 443 -4.10 -16.50 12.61
C SER A 443 -3.59 -15.81 11.33
N PRO A 444 -4.35 -15.82 10.22
CA PRO A 444 -4.05 -15.02 9.03
C PRO A 444 -3.88 -13.52 9.33
N TYR A 445 -4.46 -13.04 10.40
CA TYR A 445 -4.39 -11.62 10.80
C TYR A 445 -3.14 -11.26 11.62
N GLU A 446 -2.43 -12.28 12.16
CA GLU A 446 -1.22 -12.10 12.98
C GLU A 446 0.09 -12.21 12.20
N ILE A 447 0.03 -12.67 10.96
CA ILE A 447 1.20 -12.77 10.09
C ILE A 447 1.45 -11.44 9.35
N SER A 448 2.70 -11.23 8.88
CA SER A 448 3.06 -9.99 8.17
C SER A 448 2.25 -9.80 6.89
N GLN A 449 2.12 -8.55 6.40
CA GLN A 449 1.38 -8.25 5.17
C GLN A 449 1.90 -9.05 3.97
N GLY A 450 3.23 -9.21 3.84
CA GLY A 450 3.82 -10.03 2.80
C GLY A 450 3.45 -11.51 2.91
N GLN A 451 3.38 -12.04 4.14
CA GLN A 451 2.90 -13.40 4.41
C GLN A 451 1.40 -13.53 4.12
N GLN A 452 0.59 -12.54 4.52
CA GLN A 452 -0.84 -12.48 4.21
C GLN A 452 -1.09 -12.53 2.69
N ARG A 453 -0.31 -11.78 1.92
CA ARG A 453 -0.44 -11.77 0.45
C ARG A 453 -0.07 -13.11 -0.17
N ARG A 454 1.03 -13.73 0.29
CA ARG A 454 1.39 -15.09 -0.16
C ARG A 454 0.35 -16.13 0.23
N LEU A 455 -0.24 -16.02 1.41
CA LEU A 455 -1.35 -16.87 1.83
C LEU A 455 -2.58 -16.69 0.93
N ALA A 456 -2.94 -15.45 0.63
CA ALA A 456 -4.06 -15.12 -0.25
C ALA A 456 -3.86 -15.71 -1.66
N MET A 457 -2.65 -15.59 -2.21
CA MET A 457 -2.30 -16.20 -3.50
C MET A 457 -2.33 -17.73 -3.41
N LEU A 458 -1.74 -18.31 -2.36
CA LEU A 458 -1.76 -19.76 -2.14
C LEU A 458 -3.20 -20.27 -2.09
N ALA A 459 -4.06 -19.62 -1.30
CA ALA A 459 -5.46 -20.01 -1.19
C ALA A 459 -6.15 -20.07 -2.57
N MET A 460 -5.94 -19.06 -3.42
CA MET A 460 -6.52 -19.05 -4.78
C MET A 460 -5.92 -20.12 -5.69
N LEU A 461 -4.61 -20.33 -5.64
CA LEU A 461 -3.91 -21.31 -6.47
C LEU A 461 -4.14 -22.75 -6.02
N ALA A 462 -4.36 -23.00 -4.74
CA ALA A 462 -4.76 -24.32 -4.20
C ALA A 462 -6.09 -24.80 -4.79
N GLY A 463 -6.95 -23.87 -5.21
CA GLY A 463 -8.20 -24.13 -5.92
C GLY A 463 -8.07 -24.49 -7.40
N ASN A 464 -6.85 -24.70 -7.92
CA ASN A 464 -6.58 -24.97 -9.32
C ASN A 464 -7.11 -23.84 -10.25
N ALA A 465 -6.91 -22.59 -9.84
CA ALA A 465 -7.27 -21.45 -10.67
C ALA A 465 -6.51 -21.48 -12.01
N GLY A 466 -7.26 -21.46 -13.14
CA GLY A 466 -6.69 -21.32 -14.48
C GLY A 466 -6.37 -19.87 -14.82
N VAL A 467 -7.11 -18.94 -14.23
CA VAL A 467 -6.92 -17.50 -14.33
C VAL A 467 -6.77 -16.92 -12.93
N LEU A 468 -5.66 -16.21 -12.69
CA LEU A 468 -5.40 -15.51 -11.43
C LEU A 468 -5.46 -14.00 -11.65
N LEU A 469 -6.31 -13.34 -10.89
CA LEU A 469 -6.49 -11.90 -10.89
C LEU A 469 -5.79 -11.33 -9.67
N LEU A 470 -4.87 -10.38 -9.87
CA LEU A 470 -4.08 -9.77 -8.81
C LEU A 470 -4.33 -8.26 -8.76
N ASP A 471 -4.81 -7.77 -7.64
CA ASP A 471 -5.00 -6.34 -7.42
C ASP A 471 -3.84 -5.79 -6.57
N GLU A 472 -2.98 -4.97 -7.18
CA GLU A 472 -1.79 -4.33 -6.59
C GLU A 472 -0.89 -5.33 -5.81
N PRO A 473 -0.34 -6.38 -6.44
CA PRO A 473 0.35 -7.45 -5.73
C PRO A 473 1.67 -7.03 -5.06
N THR A 474 2.37 -6.00 -5.58
CA THR A 474 3.63 -5.49 -5.00
C THR A 474 3.43 -4.43 -3.94
N TYR A 475 2.18 -4.07 -3.66
CA TYR A 475 1.85 -3.06 -2.66
C TYR A 475 2.44 -3.39 -1.28
N ALA A 476 3.14 -2.41 -0.68
CA ALA A 476 3.78 -2.52 0.65
C ALA A 476 4.73 -3.73 0.79
N GLN A 477 5.37 -4.15 -0.33
CA GLN A 477 6.35 -5.23 -0.35
C GLN A 477 7.75 -4.66 -0.50
N ASP A 478 8.71 -5.24 0.25
CA ASP A 478 10.13 -5.05 0.00
C ASP A 478 10.62 -5.85 -1.22
N GLU A 479 11.83 -5.58 -1.70
CA GLU A 479 12.40 -6.25 -2.86
C GLU A 479 12.43 -7.77 -2.69
N ARG A 480 12.86 -8.27 -1.54
CA ARG A 480 12.96 -9.69 -1.27
C ARG A 480 11.61 -10.40 -1.33
N SER A 481 10.58 -9.80 -0.75
CA SER A 481 9.22 -10.32 -0.78
C SER A 481 8.62 -10.29 -2.19
N THR A 482 8.88 -9.20 -2.93
CA THR A 482 8.47 -9.04 -4.33
C THR A 482 9.12 -10.10 -5.22
N ARG A 483 10.44 -10.31 -5.13
CA ARG A 483 11.15 -11.34 -5.90
C ARG A 483 10.60 -12.74 -5.64
N ARG A 484 10.45 -13.13 -4.36
CA ARG A 484 9.89 -14.45 -4.00
C ARG A 484 8.50 -14.66 -4.58
N MET A 485 7.65 -13.63 -4.51
CA MET A 485 6.30 -13.69 -5.08
C MET A 485 6.37 -13.87 -6.61
N LEU A 486 7.25 -13.13 -7.28
CA LEU A 486 7.40 -13.19 -8.73
C LEU A 486 8.00 -14.52 -9.19
N ASP A 487 9.03 -15.04 -8.52
CA ASP A 487 9.65 -16.34 -8.86
C ASP A 487 8.59 -17.44 -8.86
N MET A 488 7.76 -17.47 -7.83
CA MET A 488 6.66 -18.41 -7.70
C MET A 488 5.58 -18.20 -8.77
N LEU A 489 5.16 -16.94 -8.99
CA LEU A 489 4.14 -16.60 -9.96
C LEU A 489 4.57 -16.95 -11.39
N MET A 490 5.79 -16.54 -11.80
CA MET A 490 6.31 -16.79 -13.14
C MET A 490 6.54 -18.28 -13.41
N GLY A 491 6.93 -19.06 -12.39
CA GLY A 491 6.99 -20.52 -12.49
C GLY A 491 5.62 -21.13 -12.80
N ARG A 492 4.54 -20.63 -12.19
CA ARG A 492 3.17 -21.07 -12.48
C ARG A 492 2.66 -20.59 -13.83
N VAL A 493 3.03 -19.38 -14.26
CA VAL A 493 2.70 -18.87 -15.62
C VAL A 493 3.35 -19.73 -16.68
N ALA A 494 4.63 -20.09 -16.49
CA ALA A 494 5.33 -21.03 -17.40
C ALA A 494 4.66 -22.41 -17.45
N ALA A 495 4.00 -22.83 -16.37
CA ALA A 495 3.20 -24.05 -16.32
C ALA A 495 1.76 -23.89 -16.89
N GLY A 496 1.39 -22.71 -17.42
CA GLY A 496 0.13 -22.46 -18.09
C GLY A 496 -0.91 -21.68 -17.28
N LEU A 497 -0.57 -21.14 -16.11
CA LEU A 497 -1.41 -20.18 -15.38
C LEU A 497 -1.52 -18.88 -16.18
N THR A 498 -2.73 -18.32 -16.29
CA THR A 498 -2.95 -17.01 -16.89
C THR A 498 -3.14 -15.98 -15.79
N VAL A 499 -2.48 -14.83 -15.92
CA VAL A 499 -2.50 -13.78 -14.88
C VAL A 499 -2.99 -12.46 -15.47
N ILE A 500 -3.91 -11.81 -14.76
CA ILE A 500 -4.25 -10.40 -15.02
C ILE A 500 -3.91 -9.62 -13.77
N VAL A 501 -2.99 -8.68 -13.88
CA VAL A 501 -2.52 -7.88 -12.77
C VAL A 501 -2.92 -6.42 -12.95
N ALA A 502 -3.67 -5.88 -11.99
CA ALA A 502 -3.90 -4.44 -11.89
C ALA A 502 -2.79 -3.83 -11.02
N THR A 503 -2.05 -2.87 -11.56
CA THR A 503 -0.95 -2.26 -10.82
C THR A 503 -0.63 -0.84 -11.29
N HIS A 504 -0.11 -0.03 -10.38
CA HIS A 504 0.57 1.22 -10.69
C HIS A 504 2.11 1.05 -10.71
N ASP A 505 2.62 -0.14 -10.33
CA ASP A 505 4.04 -0.48 -10.40
C ASP A 505 4.42 -0.79 -11.86
N LEU A 506 4.94 0.23 -12.54
CA LEU A 506 5.32 0.12 -13.94
C LEU A 506 6.59 -0.72 -14.13
N VAL A 507 7.42 -0.84 -13.11
CA VAL A 507 8.61 -1.71 -13.12
C VAL A 507 8.17 -3.17 -13.14
N LEU A 508 7.20 -3.54 -12.30
CA LEU A 508 6.58 -4.86 -12.33
C LEU A 508 5.96 -5.15 -13.70
N ALA A 509 5.12 -4.23 -14.20
CA ALA A 509 4.45 -4.43 -15.49
C ALA A 509 5.47 -4.67 -16.63
N ARG A 510 6.56 -3.88 -16.67
CA ARG A 510 7.66 -4.06 -17.64
C ARG A 510 8.34 -5.42 -17.51
N ALA A 511 8.55 -5.88 -16.28
CA ALA A 511 9.31 -7.09 -16.01
C ALA A 511 8.60 -8.38 -16.45
N VAL A 512 7.27 -8.45 -16.33
CA VAL A 512 6.54 -9.73 -16.45
C VAL A 512 5.42 -9.75 -17.48
N ALA A 513 4.93 -8.60 -17.95
CA ALA A 513 3.71 -8.56 -18.77
C ALA A 513 3.98 -8.87 -20.25
N ASN A 514 3.18 -9.75 -20.82
CA ASN A 514 3.10 -9.99 -22.26
C ASN A 514 2.28 -8.90 -22.98
N GLN A 515 1.31 -8.33 -22.26
CA GLN A 515 0.41 -7.31 -22.74
C GLN A 515 0.20 -6.26 -21.65
N VAL A 516 0.30 -4.99 -22.02
CA VAL A 516 0.01 -3.87 -21.11
C VAL A 516 -1.18 -3.09 -21.64
N LEU A 517 -2.19 -2.90 -20.80
CA LEU A 517 -3.41 -2.15 -21.12
C LEU A 517 -3.50 -0.92 -20.20
N LEU A 518 -3.65 0.25 -20.81
CA LEU A 518 -3.91 1.48 -20.07
C LEU A 518 -5.41 1.61 -19.80
N VAL A 519 -5.75 1.72 -18.52
CA VAL A 519 -7.12 2.01 -18.05
C VAL A 519 -7.21 3.49 -17.75
N ARG A 520 -7.97 4.23 -18.57
CA ARG A 520 -8.10 5.67 -18.47
C ARG A 520 -9.43 6.16 -19.04
N ASP A 521 -9.98 7.24 -18.47
CA ASP A 521 -11.18 7.96 -18.96
C ASP A 521 -12.39 7.02 -19.24
N GLY A 522 -12.55 6.00 -18.37
CA GLY A 522 -13.64 5.03 -18.48
C GLY A 522 -13.48 3.99 -19.59
N GLY A 523 -12.31 3.87 -20.22
CA GLY A 523 -11.99 2.88 -21.24
C GLY A 523 -10.68 2.16 -21.00
N ILE A 524 -10.36 1.19 -21.88
CA ILE A 524 -9.06 0.52 -21.92
C ILE A 524 -8.46 0.60 -23.33
N ARG A 525 -7.14 0.66 -23.42
CA ARG A 525 -6.43 0.50 -24.68
C ARG A 525 -5.07 -0.19 -24.47
N PRO A 526 -4.60 -0.96 -25.46
CA PRO A 526 -3.25 -1.49 -25.39
C PRO A 526 -2.21 -0.35 -25.45
N LEU A 527 -1.10 -0.55 -24.75
CA LEU A 527 0.10 0.28 -24.86
C LEU A 527 1.17 -0.48 -25.64
N ALA A 528 1.63 0.11 -26.74
CA ALA A 528 2.83 -0.36 -27.42
C ALA A 528 4.07 -0.14 -26.54
N ALA A 529 5.16 -0.86 -26.79
CA ALA A 529 6.35 -0.82 -25.92
C ALA A 529 6.95 0.60 -25.81
N ASP A 530 6.99 1.37 -26.89
CA ASP A 530 7.46 2.75 -26.93
C ASP A 530 6.53 3.74 -26.19
N GLU A 531 5.21 3.54 -26.36
CA GLU A 531 4.19 4.28 -25.61
C GLU A 531 4.29 3.98 -24.09
N PHE A 532 4.49 2.70 -23.74
CA PHE A 532 4.67 2.31 -22.35
C PHE A 532 5.90 2.97 -21.72
N GLU A 533 7.04 2.99 -22.42
CA GLU A 533 8.25 3.65 -21.94
C GLU A 533 8.05 5.16 -21.76
N THR A 534 7.31 5.79 -22.66
CA THR A 534 6.96 7.22 -22.56
C THR A 534 6.02 7.46 -21.37
N TYR A 535 5.03 6.59 -21.18
CA TYR A 535 4.11 6.64 -20.05
C TYR A 535 4.84 6.42 -18.71
N ALA A 536 5.79 5.49 -18.68
CA ALA A 536 6.57 5.16 -17.49
C ALA A 536 7.53 6.28 -17.10
N ARG A 537 8.21 6.92 -18.07
CA ARG A 537 9.14 8.05 -17.80
C ARG A 537 8.47 9.22 -17.10
N GLY A 538 7.25 9.54 -17.45
CA GLY A 538 6.50 10.65 -16.83
C GLY A 538 5.97 10.35 -15.42
N ARG A 539 6.18 9.14 -14.91
CA ARG A 539 5.62 8.65 -13.63
C ARG A 539 6.64 7.97 -12.71
N ARG A 540 7.93 8.08 -13.03
CA ARG A 540 8.99 7.56 -12.15
C ARG A 540 9.08 8.38 -10.88
N GLU A 541 9.42 7.70 -9.78
CA GLU A 541 9.97 8.36 -8.60
C GLU A 541 11.12 9.27 -9.04
N PRO A 542 11.35 10.41 -8.37
CA PRO A 542 12.49 11.26 -8.69
C PRO A 542 13.74 10.40 -8.81
N ALA A 543 14.32 10.37 -10.01
CA ALA A 543 15.56 9.66 -10.23
C ALA A 543 16.63 10.31 -9.36
N TRP A 544 17.37 9.50 -8.65
CA TRP A 544 18.53 9.98 -7.95
C TRP A 544 19.61 10.30 -8.98
N GLU A 545 20.03 11.57 -9.06
CA GLU A 545 20.97 12.09 -10.06
C GLU A 545 22.41 11.55 -9.92
N GLY A 546 22.61 10.38 -9.39
CA GLY A 546 23.90 9.69 -9.29
C GLY A 546 24.04 8.43 -10.15
N SER A 547 22.98 7.99 -10.85
CA SER A 547 23.00 6.72 -11.58
C SER A 547 23.25 6.79 -13.09
N CYS A 548 23.60 7.97 -13.62
CA CYS A 548 23.98 8.15 -15.03
C CYS A 548 25.39 8.71 -15.14
N ALA A 549 26.41 7.85 -15.11
CA ALA A 549 27.70 8.05 -15.73
C ALA A 549 28.21 6.70 -16.25
#